data_b7523f953cc783f62e3d3cbc40ec9bba
#
_entry.id   b7523f953cc783f62e3d3cbc40ec9bba
#
_cell.length_a   1.000
_cell.length_b   1.000
_cell.length_c   1.000
_cell.angle_alpha   90.00
_cell.angle_beta   90.00
_cell.angle_gamma   90.00
#
_symmetry.space_group_name_H-M   'P 1'
#
loop_
_entity.id
_entity.type
_entity.pdbx_description
1 polymer ?
#
loop_
_entity_poly.entity_id
_entity_poly.type
_entity_poly.pdbx_seq_one_letter_code
_entity_poly.pdbx_strand_id
1 'polypeptide(L)'
;MSYCPHCFKQLHFWDIKAECPHCGTNIPNYDWENMLERDAKKAEEAWKGFRTFTKNFKSALFGNKLRIIRFIFTFVPLVVLVLPVASYIFNLPFLSEETSKITLLDFTLNNLLNINWGSIINLVKLDELGINFAFIFIALLLLYLAVVFGVLNFVCILACASSLKATINCVLCAGSALCFILSPVLYSIALNNFGSMELGIFSGNVQFGIIVGVILFTFNFVLNFITNKSMKKDRFSTVFFLSNPKD
;
A
#
# COMPACT_ATOMS: atom_id res chain seq x y z
N MET A 1 15.13 39.91 -31.38
CA MET A 1 14.65 41.28 -31.52
C MET A 1 13.33 41.36 -30.79
N SER A 2 13.14 42.31 -29.88
CA SER A 2 11.91 42.51 -29.10
C SER A 2 10.99 43.55 -29.76
N TYR A 3 9.68 43.34 -29.62
CA TYR A 3 8.66 44.27 -30.13
C TYR A 3 7.83 44.80 -28.97
N CYS A 4 7.38 46.05 -29.08
CA CYS A 4 6.47 46.62 -28.11
C CYS A 4 5.12 45.85 -28.17
N PRO A 5 4.57 45.35 -27.05
CA PRO A 5 3.32 44.58 -27.05
C PRO A 5 2.08 45.45 -27.39
N HIS A 6 2.15 46.78 -27.30
CA HIS A 6 1.06 47.70 -27.59
C HIS A 6 1.06 48.19 -29.04
N CYS A 7 2.20 48.71 -29.52
CA CYS A 7 2.27 49.33 -30.85
C CYS A 7 2.95 48.48 -31.91
N PHE A 8 3.44 47.31 -31.54
CA PHE A 8 4.13 46.30 -32.39
C PHE A 8 5.36 46.81 -33.13
N LYS A 9 5.90 48.00 -32.74
CA LYS A 9 7.14 48.51 -33.29
C LYS A 9 8.34 47.80 -32.67
N GLN A 10 9.38 47.63 -33.45
CA GLN A 10 10.61 47.00 -33.04
C GLN A 10 11.35 47.87 -32.01
N LEU A 11 11.81 47.26 -30.93
CA LEU A 11 12.61 47.89 -29.89
C LEU A 11 14.09 47.55 -30.14
N HIS A 12 14.94 48.55 -30.01
CA HIS A 12 16.39 48.35 -30.11
C HIS A 12 16.98 47.95 -28.77
N PHE A 13 18.15 47.31 -28.77
CA PHE A 13 18.77 46.82 -27.54
C PHE A 13 19.21 47.93 -26.57
N TRP A 14 19.32 49.19 -27.07
CA TRP A 14 19.63 50.38 -26.27
C TRP A 14 18.38 51.05 -25.69
N ASP A 15 17.18 50.59 -26.02
CA ASP A 15 15.95 51.09 -25.46
C ASP A 15 15.73 50.48 -24.07
N ILE A 16 16.54 50.92 -23.09
CA ILE A 16 16.59 50.35 -21.72
C ILE A 16 15.45 50.91 -20.85
N LYS A 17 14.73 51.92 -21.33
CA LYS A 17 13.63 52.54 -20.57
C LYS A 17 12.45 51.57 -20.47
N ALA A 18 11.77 51.59 -19.31
CA ALA A 18 10.56 50.80 -19.10
C ALA A 18 9.40 51.26 -20.02
N GLU A 19 9.47 52.49 -20.57
CA GLU A 19 8.46 53.06 -21.46
C GLU A 19 8.89 52.92 -22.92
N CYS A 20 7.94 52.53 -23.75
CA CYS A 20 8.17 52.41 -25.20
C CYS A 20 8.47 53.79 -25.79
N PRO A 21 9.60 53.98 -26.53
CA PRO A 21 9.94 55.28 -27.13
C PRO A 21 8.95 55.77 -28.21
N HIS A 22 8.09 54.85 -28.71
CA HIS A 22 7.16 55.16 -29.79
C HIS A 22 5.75 55.48 -29.31
N CYS A 23 5.28 54.86 -28.22
CA CYS A 23 3.88 55.02 -27.74
C CYS A 23 3.76 55.34 -26.25
N GLY A 24 4.87 55.45 -25.51
CA GLY A 24 4.88 55.74 -24.08
C GLY A 24 4.35 54.64 -23.16
N THR A 25 3.95 53.51 -23.70
CA THR A 25 3.39 52.43 -22.88
C THR A 25 4.49 51.82 -22.01
N ASN A 26 4.20 51.60 -20.73
CA ASN A 26 5.09 50.88 -19.82
C ASN A 26 5.10 49.40 -20.18
N ILE A 27 6.21 48.92 -20.75
CA ILE A 27 6.33 47.54 -21.29
C ILE A 27 6.27 46.47 -20.20
N PRO A 28 6.97 46.57 -19.05
CA PRO A 28 6.89 45.60 -17.97
C PRO A 28 5.49 45.44 -17.36
N ASN A 29 4.70 46.53 -17.33
CA ASN A 29 3.37 46.53 -16.74
C ASN A 29 2.26 46.40 -17.80
N TYR A 30 2.62 46.22 -19.06
CA TYR A 30 1.64 46.01 -20.12
C TYR A 30 0.93 44.67 -19.87
N ASP A 31 -0.41 44.72 -19.94
CA ASP A 31 -1.26 43.52 -19.73
C ASP A 31 -1.19 42.90 -18.30
N TRP A 32 -0.66 43.66 -17.32
CA TRP A 32 -0.52 43.19 -15.93
C TRP A 32 -1.84 42.72 -15.33
N GLU A 33 -2.94 43.42 -15.56
CA GLU A 33 -4.27 43.09 -15.05
C GLU A 33 -4.75 41.75 -15.63
N ASN A 34 -4.60 41.56 -16.94
CA ASN A 34 -4.96 40.29 -17.59
C ASN A 34 -4.05 39.12 -17.15
N MET A 35 -2.78 39.36 -16.84
CA MET A 35 -1.89 38.38 -16.27
C MET A 35 -2.33 37.96 -14.85
N LEU A 36 -2.65 38.94 -14.01
CA LEU A 36 -3.17 38.67 -12.65
C LEU A 36 -4.50 37.92 -12.70
N GLU A 37 -5.41 38.29 -13.60
CA GLU A 37 -6.69 37.60 -13.74
C GLU A 37 -6.50 36.14 -14.22
N ARG A 38 -5.59 35.90 -15.16
CA ARG A 38 -5.24 34.55 -15.62
C ARG A 38 -4.63 33.70 -14.50
N ASP A 39 -3.73 34.27 -13.71
CA ASP A 39 -3.09 33.58 -12.60
C ASP A 39 -4.09 33.33 -11.45
N ALA A 40 -4.98 34.29 -11.18
CA ALA A 40 -6.06 34.11 -10.22
C ALA A 40 -7.02 32.99 -10.64
N LYS A 41 -7.39 32.92 -11.93
CA LYS A 41 -8.22 31.82 -12.45
C LYS A 41 -7.53 30.47 -12.33
N LYS A 42 -6.23 30.38 -12.68
CA LYS A 42 -5.45 29.13 -12.51
C LYS A 42 -5.36 28.72 -11.04
N ALA A 43 -5.11 29.68 -10.14
CA ALA A 43 -5.07 29.42 -8.70
C ALA A 43 -6.44 28.94 -8.17
N GLU A 44 -7.53 29.53 -8.66
CA GLU A 44 -8.88 29.13 -8.27
C GLU A 44 -9.22 27.71 -8.76
N GLU A 45 -8.85 27.36 -10.00
CA GLU A 45 -9.03 26.01 -10.53
C GLU A 45 -8.23 24.97 -9.75
N ALA A 46 -6.96 25.26 -9.43
CA ALA A 46 -6.13 24.41 -8.59
C ALA A 46 -6.73 24.25 -7.19
N TRP A 47 -7.26 25.34 -6.61
CA TRP A 47 -7.90 25.31 -5.30
C TRP A 47 -9.23 24.53 -5.30
N LYS A 48 -10.03 24.62 -6.37
CA LYS A 48 -11.22 23.77 -6.56
C LYS A 48 -10.86 22.29 -6.59
N GLY A 49 -9.80 21.95 -7.31
CA GLY A 49 -9.26 20.59 -7.36
C GLY A 49 -8.86 20.08 -5.97
N PHE A 50 -8.11 20.86 -5.22
CA PHE A 50 -7.68 20.54 -3.86
C PHE A 50 -8.87 20.39 -2.88
N ARG A 51 -9.85 21.29 -2.92
CA ARG A 51 -11.08 21.19 -2.11
C ARG A 51 -11.84 19.92 -2.42
N THR A 52 -11.99 19.57 -3.69
CA THR A 52 -12.67 18.33 -4.10
C THR A 52 -11.92 17.10 -3.61
N PHE A 53 -10.60 17.08 -3.75
CA PHE A 53 -9.76 16.02 -3.21
C PHE A 53 -9.93 15.87 -1.69
N THR A 54 -9.81 16.96 -0.94
CA THR A 54 -9.93 16.95 0.53
C THR A 54 -11.31 16.50 0.99
N LYS A 55 -12.38 16.94 0.32
CA LYS A 55 -13.75 16.51 0.60
C LYS A 55 -13.92 15.01 0.36
N ASN A 56 -13.40 14.51 -0.77
CA ASN A 56 -13.47 13.09 -1.11
C ASN A 56 -12.63 12.24 -0.15
N PHE A 57 -11.44 12.71 0.21
CA PHE A 57 -10.55 12.07 1.18
C PHE A 57 -11.22 11.95 2.56
N LYS A 58 -11.75 13.07 3.09
CA LYS A 58 -12.49 13.08 4.36
C LYS A 58 -13.70 12.13 4.31
N SER A 59 -14.48 12.15 3.24
CA SER A 59 -15.61 11.25 3.06
C SER A 59 -15.19 9.78 2.95
N ALA A 60 -14.06 9.48 2.29
CA ALA A 60 -13.56 8.11 2.14
C ALA A 60 -13.09 7.51 3.47
N LEU A 61 -12.49 8.31 4.36
CA LEU A 61 -11.96 7.86 5.66
C LEU A 61 -13.01 7.93 6.77
N PHE A 62 -13.75 9.03 6.86
CA PHE A 62 -14.60 9.38 8.01
C PHE A 62 -16.09 9.50 7.67
N GLY A 63 -16.48 9.21 6.43
CA GLY A 63 -17.86 9.42 5.97
C GLY A 63 -18.91 8.51 6.61
N ASN A 64 -18.52 7.38 7.22
CA ASN A 64 -19.42 6.45 7.92
C ASN A 64 -18.63 5.67 8.98
N LYS A 65 -19.31 5.18 10.04
CA LYS A 65 -18.70 4.35 11.11
C LYS A 65 -17.91 3.17 10.55
N LEU A 66 -18.43 2.48 9.54
CA LEU A 66 -17.74 1.36 8.87
C LEU A 66 -16.43 1.79 8.19
N ARG A 67 -16.37 3.01 7.65
CA ARG A 67 -15.14 3.52 7.01
C ARG A 67 -14.06 3.84 8.03
N ILE A 68 -14.45 4.34 9.21
CA ILE A 68 -13.53 4.59 10.32
C ILE A 68 -12.95 3.27 10.84
N ILE A 69 -13.81 2.26 11.08
CA ILE A 69 -13.37 0.93 11.52
C ILE A 69 -12.42 0.33 10.47
N ARG A 70 -12.76 0.40 9.18
CA ARG A 70 -11.89 -0.03 8.09
C ARG A 70 -10.52 0.64 8.14
N PHE A 71 -10.47 1.95 8.37
CA PHE A 71 -9.20 2.70 8.46
C PHE A 71 -8.36 2.21 9.63
N ILE A 72 -8.94 1.97 10.80
CA ILE A 72 -8.23 1.42 11.96
C ILE A 72 -7.65 0.04 11.62
N PHE A 73 -8.42 -0.83 10.97
CA PHE A 73 -7.99 -2.17 10.60
C PHE A 73 -6.93 -2.22 9.48
N THR A 74 -6.65 -1.11 8.79
CA THR A 74 -5.51 -1.06 7.84
C THR A 74 -4.14 -1.11 8.52
N PHE A 75 -4.07 -0.92 9.85
CA PHE A 75 -2.85 -1.07 10.64
C PHE A 75 -2.58 -2.51 11.09
N VAL A 76 -3.48 -3.45 10.81
CA VAL A 76 -3.31 -4.88 11.11
C VAL A 76 -1.95 -5.46 10.69
N PRO A 77 -1.41 -5.16 9.48
CA PRO A 77 -0.09 -5.67 9.10
C PRO A 77 1.03 -5.29 10.06
N LEU A 78 0.97 -4.10 10.67
CA LEU A 78 1.98 -3.66 11.65
C LEU A 78 1.91 -4.47 12.93
N VAL A 79 0.71 -4.81 13.39
CA VAL A 79 0.51 -5.65 14.59
C VAL A 79 1.07 -7.05 14.35
N VAL A 80 0.79 -7.62 13.18
CA VAL A 80 1.22 -8.99 12.83
C VAL A 80 2.73 -9.09 12.69
N LEU A 81 3.44 -8.03 12.31
CA LEU A 81 4.91 -8.02 12.24
C LEU A 81 5.57 -8.31 13.60
N VAL A 82 4.94 -7.89 14.69
CA VAL A 82 5.50 -8.03 16.06
C VAL A 82 5.11 -9.36 16.71
N LEU A 83 4.04 -10.00 16.23
CA LEU A 83 3.57 -11.25 16.83
C LEU A 83 4.45 -12.44 16.42
N PRO A 84 4.71 -13.39 17.34
CA PRO A 84 5.43 -14.62 17.01
C PRO A 84 4.59 -15.51 16.09
N VAL A 85 5.11 -15.78 14.90
CA VAL A 85 4.43 -16.56 13.85
C VAL A 85 4.79 -18.02 13.87
N ALA A 86 6.05 -18.36 14.19
CA ALA A 86 6.56 -19.72 14.25
C ALA A 86 7.57 -19.88 15.37
N SER A 87 7.76 -21.11 15.82
CA SER A 87 8.90 -21.50 16.63
C SER A 87 9.60 -22.68 15.98
N TYR A 88 10.90 -22.74 16.14
CA TYR A 88 11.71 -23.87 15.71
C TYR A 88 12.68 -24.27 16.82
N ILE A 89 13.01 -25.55 16.81
CA ILE A 89 13.98 -26.18 17.73
C ILE A 89 14.93 -26.97 16.85
N PHE A 90 16.21 -26.73 16.99
CA PHE A 90 17.25 -27.57 16.42
C PHE A 90 17.74 -28.53 17.52
N ASN A 91 17.46 -29.82 17.36
CA ASN A 91 17.94 -30.88 18.24
C ASN A 91 19.24 -31.42 17.65
N LEU A 92 20.36 -30.83 18.02
CA LEU A 92 21.68 -31.36 17.67
C LEU A 92 22.29 -32.01 18.90
N PRO A 93 22.91 -33.22 18.76
CA PRO A 93 23.43 -33.98 19.89
C PRO A 93 24.47 -33.23 20.73
N PHE A 94 24.99 -32.13 20.24
CA PHE A 94 26.07 -31.35 20.88
C PHE A 94 25.64 -29.92 21.28
N LEU A 95 24.40 -29.48 21.03
CA LEU A 95 23.86 -28.19 21.43
C LEU A 95 22.69 -28.38 22.39
N SER A 96 22.61 -27.47 23.36
CA SER A 96 21.41 -27.32 24.20
C SER A 96 20.20 -26.98 23.33
N GLU A 97 19.06 -27.61 23.64
CA GLU A 97 17.78 -27.30 22.99
C GLU A 97 17.40 -25.84 23.25
N GLU A 98 17.58 -24.96 22.27
CA GLU A 98 17.09 -23.59 22.32
C GLU A 98 15.86 -23.46 21.44
N THR A 99 14.72 -23.14 22.07
CA THR A 99 13.49 -22.76 21.33
C THR A 99 13.59 -21.32 20.86
N SER A 100 13.74 -21.14 19.57
CA SER A 100 13.73 -19.80 18.97
C SER A 100 12.34 -19.47 18.42
N LYS A 101 11.80 -18.32 18.84
CA LYS A 101 10.54 -17.78 18.31
C LYS A 101 10.85 -16.82 17.18
N ILE A 102 10.16 -16.98 16.05
CA ILE A 102 10.31 -16.09 14.90
C ILE A 102 9.18 -15.08 14.91
N THR A 103 9.52 -13.80 14.98
CA THR A 103 8.63 -12.70 14.58
C THR A 103 9.04 -12.21 13.20
N LEU A 104 8.10 -11.73 12.41
CA LEU A 104 8.42 -11.21 11.08
C LEU A 104 9.34 -9.98 11.15
N LEU A 105 9.19 -9.16 12.20
CA LEU A 105 10.03 -7.99 12.42
C LEU A 105 11.48 -8.39 12.70
N ASP A 106 11.68 -9.32 13.61
CA ASP A 106 13.01 -9.80 14.02
C ASP A 106 13.74 -10.48 12.83
N PHE A 107 13.02 -11.30 12.09
CA PHE A 107 13.55 -11.93 10.90
C PHE A 107 13.95 -10.88 9.84
N THR A 108 13.15 -9.83 9.66
CA THR A 108 13.45 -8.74 8.71
C THR A 108 14.73 -7.99 9.11
N LEU A 109 14.85 -7.62 10.37
CA LEU A 109 15.97 -6.80 10.84
C LEU A 109 17.29 -7.59 10.90
N ASN A 110 17.24 -8.83 11.36
CA ASN A 110 18.44 -9.60 11.62
C ASN A 110 18.87 -10.54 10.48
N ASN A 111 17.92 -11.04 9.70
CA ASN A 111 18.19 -12.09 8.72
C ASN A 111 17.95 -11.65 7.28
N LEU A 112 16.87 -10.92 6.97
CA LEU A 112 16.49 -10.62 5.59
C LEU A 112 17.57 -9.85 4.82
N LEU A 113 18.26 -8.91 5.48
CA LEU A 113 19.35 -8.11 4.87
C LEU A 113 20.63 -8.91 4.67
N ASN A 114 20.81 -10.00 5.42
CA ASN A 114 22.00 -10.84 5.41
C ASN A 114 21.78 -12.23 4.78
N ILE A 115 20.65 -12.42 4.07
CA ILE A 115 20.35 -13.70 3.43
C ILE A 115 21.42 -14.06 2.41
N ASN A 116 22.04 -15.22 2.62
CA ASN A 116 22.89 -15.84 1.61
C ASN A 116 22.02 -16.70 0.68
N TRP A 117 21.61 -16.11 -0.43
CA TRP A 117 20.77 -16.76 -1.44
C TRP A 117 21.39 -18.04 -2.00
N GLY A 118 22.73 -18.08 -2.11
CA GLY A 118 23.46 -19.27 -2.54
C GLY A 118 23.24 -20.46 -1.60
N SER A 119 23.26 -20.22 -0.29
CA SER A 119 23.01 -21.26 0.72
C SER A 119 21.57 -21.78 0.65
N ILE A 120 20.59 -20.90 0.45
CA ILE A 120 19.18 -21.33 0.29
C ILE A 120 19.02 -22.20 -0.96
N ILE A 121 19.58 -21.79 -2.08
CA ILE A 121 19.51 -22.56 -3.34
C ILE A 121 20.16 -23.93 -3.15
N ASN A 122 21.29 -24.00 -2.45
CA ASN A 122 21.97 -25.27 -2.17
C ASN A 122 21.13 -26.17 -1.25
N LEU A 123 20.46 -25.63 -0.23
CA LEU A 123 19.53 -26.38 0.64
C LEU A 123 18.35 -26.94 -0.15
N VAL A 124 17.76 -26.16 -1.06
CA VAL A 124 16.64 -26.61 -1.91
C VAL A 124 17.06 -27.67 -2.92
N LYS A 125 18.34 -27.75 -3.29
CA LYS A 125 18.88 -28.78 -4.21
C LYS A 125 19.18 -30.12 -3.55
N LEU A 126 19.04 -30.24 -2.23
CA LEU A 126 19.21 -31.53 -1.53
C LEU A 126 18.05 -32.46 -1.91
N ASP A 127 18.33 -33.66 -2.36
CA ASP A 127 17.38 -34.56 -3.01
C ASP A 127 16.08 -34.78 -2.18
N GLU A 128 16.15 -35.35 -0.99
CA GLU A 128 14.96 -35.65 -0.19
C GLU A 128 14.53 -34.52 0.75
N LEU A 129 15.47 -33.74 1.23
CA LEU A 129 15.24 -32.63 2.18
C LEU A 129 14.89 -31.30 1.49
N GLY A 130 15.31 -31.15 0.24
CA GLY A 130 15.22 -29.86 -0.47
C GLY A 130 13.79 -29.35 -0.64
N ILE A 131 12.84 -30.25 -0.90
CA ILE A 131 11.44 -29.87 -1.09
C ILE A 131 10.82 -29.31 0.21
N ASN A 132 11.22 -29.86 1.37
CA ASN A 132 10.71 -29.40 2.66
C ASN A 132 11.28 -28.03 3.05
N PHE A 133 12.56 -27.77 2.76
CA PHE A 133 13.15 -26.46 2.90
C PHE A 133 12.49 -25.45 1.96
N ALA A 134 12.15 -25.84 0.73
CA ALA A 134 11.41 -25.00 -0.20
C ALA A 134 10.02 -24.62 0.36
N PHE A 135 9.30 -25.56 0.96
CA PHE A 135 8.00 -25.27 1.59
C PHE A 135 8.12 -24.27 2.74
N ILE A 136 9.13 -24.40 3.62
CA ILE A 136 9.38 -23.43 4.70
C ILE A 136 9.69 -22.06 4.13
N PHE A 137 10.53 -21.98 3.10
CA PHE A 137 10.89 -20.72 2.48
C PHE A 137 9.71 -20.07 1.78
N ILE A 138 8.90 -20.83 1.05
CA ILE A 138 7.67 -20.34 0.41
C ILE A 138 6.67 -19.87 1.47
N ALA A 139 6.51 -20.60 2.58
CA ALA A 139 5.64 -20.21 3.67
C ALA A 139 6.05 -18.83 4.25
N LEU A 140 7.34 -18.60 4.43
CA LEU A 140 7.87 -17.32 4.89
C LEU A 140 7.63 -16.20 3.86
N LEU A 141 7.87 -16.47 2.58
CA LEU A 141 7.59 -15.51 1.51
C LEU A 141 6.11 -15.13 1.45
N LEU A 142 5.21 -16.07 1.66
CA LEU A 142 3.77 -15.80 1.70
C LEU A 142 3.40 -14.89 2.86
N LEU A 143 4.02 -15.02 4.04
CA LEU A 143 3.80 -14.10 5.15
C LEU A 143 4.24 -12.66 4.79
N TYR A 144 5.40 -12.51 4.17
CA TYR A 144 5.85 -11.19 3.70
C TYR A 144 4.94 -10.62 2.61
N LEU A 145 4.52 -11.45 1.67
CA LEU A 145 3.59 -11.04 0.62
C LEU A 145 2.25 -10.57 1.19
N ALA A 146 1.75 -11.23 2.23
CA ALA A 146 0.54 -10.80 2.94
C ALA A 146 0.71 -9.41 3.57
N VAL A 147 1.86 -9.13 4.19
CA VAL A 147 2.18 -7.81 4.76
C VAL A 147 2.28 -6.75 3.64
N VAL A 148 2.96 -7.06 2.54
CA VAL A 148 3.06 -6.15 1.38
C VAL A 148 1.69 -5.80 0.82
N PHE A 149 0.81 -6.78 0.63
CA PHE A 149 -0.56 -6.53 0.20
C PHE A 149 -1.34 -5.68 1.20
N GLY A 150 -1.12 -5.87 2.50
CA GLY A 150 -1.71 -5.04 3.55
C GLY A 150 -1.25 -3.58 3.48
N VAL A 151 0.04 -3.34 3.26
CA VAL A 151 0.61 -2.00 3.08
C VAL A 151 0.09 -1.35 1.80
N LEU A 152 0.05 -2.09 0.69
CA LEU A 152 -0.51 -1.60 -0.58
C LEU A 152 -2.00 -1.25 -0.43
N ASN A 153 -2.77 -2.05 0.32
CA ASN A 153 -4.16 -1.71 0.63
C ASN A 153 -4.26 -0.39 1.40
N PHE A 154 -3.39 -0.14 2.38
CA PHE A 154 -3.34 1.14 3.10
C PHE A 154 -3.06 2.32 2.16
N VAL A 155 -2.03 2.22 1.31
CA VAL A 155 -1.70 3.24 0.31
C VAL A 155 -2.88 3.46 -0.65
N CYS A 156 -3.51 2.39 -1.10
CA CYS A 156 -4.71 2.47 -1.92
C CYS A 156 -5.88 3.16 -1.23
N ILE A 157 -6.11 2.98 0.04
CA ILE A 157 -7.15 3.70 0.80
C ILE A 157 -6.84 5.19 0.86
N LEU A 158 -5.60 5.59 1.12
CA LEU A 158 -5.18 6.98 1.14
C LEU A 158 -5.27 7.65 -0.24
N ALA A 159 -4.87 6.94 -1.30
CA ALA A 159 -4.87 7.46 -2.66
C ALA A 159 -6.28 7.51 -3.29
N CYS A 160 -7.34 7.08 -2.59
CA CYS A 160 -8.55 6.67 -3.26
C CYS A 160 -9.82 7.39 -2.93
N ALA A 161 -10.23 8.16 -3.88
CA ALA A 161 -11.62 8.58 -4.01
C ALA A 161 -12.37 7.91 -5.20
N SER A 162 -11.79 6.94 -5.92
CA SER A 162 -12.42 6.34 -7.11
C SER A 162 -12.91 4.89 -6.92
N SER A 163 -13.93 4.46 -7.69
CA SER A 163 -14.57 3.15 -7.56
C SER A 163 -13.69 1.96 -7.95
N LEU A 164 -12.83 2.15 -8.95
CA LEU A 164 -11.89 1.13 -9.39
C LEU A 164 -10.96 0.71 -8.25
N LYS A 165 -10.52 1.68 -7.48
CA LYS A 165 -9.60 1.47 -6.37
C LYS A 165 -10.25 0.72 -5.20
N ALA A 166 -11.57 0.87 -4.98
CA ALA A 166 -12.27 0.10 -3.96
C ALA A 166 -12.31 -1.41 -4.27
N THR A 167 -12.38 -1.78 -5.55
CA THR A 167 -12.29 -3.18 -5.98
C THR A 167 -10.86 -3.71 -5.82
N ILE A 168 -9.85 -2.92 -6.18
CA ILE A 168 -8.44 -3.26 -5.97
C ILE A 168 -8.15 -3.51 -4.48
N ASN A 169 -8.69 -2.68 -3.58
CA ASN A 169 -8.54 -2.89 -2.14
C ASN A 169 -9.13 -4.23 -1.68
N CYS A 170 -10.30 -4.64 -2.21
CA CYS A 170 -10.85 -5.96 -1.88
C CYS A 170 -9.95 -7.10 -2.37
N VAL A 171 -9.38 -6.98 -3.57
CA VAL A 171 -8.47 -7.99 -4.12
C VAL A 171 -7.19 -8.09 -3.30
N LEU A 172 -6.60 -6.95 -2.92
CA LEU A 172 -5.40 -6.92 -2.07
C LEU A 172 -5.67 -7.55 -0.69
N CYS A 173 -6.82 -7.24 -0.07
CA CYS A 173 -7.18 -7.84 1.21
C CYS A 173 -7.48 -9.34 1.10
N ALA A 174 -8.11 -9.79 0.00
CA ALA A 174 -8.31 -11.21 -0.26
C ALA A 174 -6.97 -11.93 -0.45
N GLY A 175 -6.07 -11.34 -1.24
CA GLY A 175 -4.72 -11.87 -1.46
C GLY A 175 -3.94 -11.98 -0.15
N SER A 176 -3.96 -10.94 0.70
CA SER A 176 -3.28 -10.97 2.01
C SER A 176 -3.84 -12.07 2.92
N ALA A 177 -5.16 -12.21 2.99
CA ALA A 177 -5.80 -13.25 3.81
C ALA A 177 -5.45 -14.66 3.30
N LEU A 178 -5.50 -14.89 1.99
CA LEU A 178 -5.14 -16.17 1.39
C LEU A 178 -3.68 -16.54 1.63
N CYS A 179 -2.75 -15.60 1.43
CA CYS A 179 -1.33 -15.81 1.70
C CYS A 179 -1.09 -16.16 3.16
N PHE A 180 -1.79 -15.48 4.08
CA PHE A 180 -1.65 -15.71 5.51
C PHE A 180 -2.24 -17.04 5.98
N ILE A 181 -3.30 -17.53 5.33
CA ILE A 181 -3.90 -18.85 5.59
C ILE A 181 -3.02 -19.98 4.99
N LEU A 182 -2.48 -19.77 3.79
CA LEU A 182 -1.70 -20.81 3.10
C LEU A 182 -0.33 -21.03 3.73
N SER A 183 0.28 -19.99 4.31
CA SER A 183 1.60 -20.08 4.93
C SER A 183 1.70 -21.15 6.03
N PRO A 184 0.84 -21.19 7.08
CA PRO A 184 0.93 -22.21 8.13
C PRO A 184 0.64 -23.61 7.62
N VAL A 185 -0.15 -23.76 6.56
CA VAL A 185 -0.41 -25.06 5.93
C VAL A 185 0.88 -25.62 5.33
N LEU A 186 1.59 -24.80 4.53
CA LEU A 186 2.88 -25.22 3.95
C LEU A 186 3.93 -25.50 5.02
N TYR A 187 3.99 -24.64 6.04
CA TYR A 187 4.90 -24.84 7.17
C TYR A 187 4.62 -26.15 7.91
N SER A 188 3.35 -26.46 8.20
CA SER A 188 2.95 -27.71 8.86
C SER A 188 3.23 -28.95 8.01
N ILE A 189 3.04 -28.88 6.69
CA ILE A 189 3.40 -29.99 5.77
C ILE A 189 4.91 -30.24 5.82
N ALA A 190 5.72 -29.20 5.77
CA ALA A 190 7.17 -29.34 5.87
C ALA A 190 7.61 -29.97 7.20
N LEU A 191 7.04 -29.51 8.33
CA LEU A 191 7.34 -30.07 9.65
C LEU A 191 6.96 -31.55 9.77
N ASN A 192 5.79 -31.93 9.27
CA ASN A 192 5.34 -33.32 9.29
C ASN A 192 6.27 -34.21 8.46
N ASN A 193 6.72 -33.73 7.30
CA ASN A 193 7.66 -34.46 6.46
C ASN A 193 9.04 -34.63 7.15
N PHE A 194 9.54 -33.56 7.82
CA PHE A 194 10.76 -33.66 8.61
C PHE A 194 10.64 -34.66 9.79
N GLY A 195 9.48 -34.70 10.46
CA GLY A 195 9.18 -35.61 11.54
C GLY A 195 9.15 -37.07 11.08
N SER A 196 8.72 -37.36 9.86
CA SER A 196 8.67 -38.70 9.28
C SER A 196 10.04 -39.26 8.86
N MET A 197 11.06 -38.41 8.74
CA MET A 197 12.41 -38.77 8.29
C MET A 197 13.33 -39.32 9.40
N GLU A 198 12.81 -39.71 10.58
CA GLU A 198 13.57 -40.23 11.74
C GLU A 198 14.77 -39.39 12.21
N LEU A 199 15.08 -38.31 11.55
CA LEU A 199 16.26 -37.48 11.84
C LEU A 199 16.13 -36.61 13.10
N GLY A 200 14.90 -36.35 13.57
CA GLY A 200 14.61 -35.60 14.80
C GLY A 200 15.32 -34.23 14.96
N ILE A 201 16.05 -33.83 13.92
CA ILE A 201 16.98 -32.68 13.96
C ILE A 201 16.22 -31.33 13.96
N PHE A 202 15.06 -31.30 13.29
CA PHE A 202 14.25 -30.08 13.15
C PHE A 202 12.82 -30.34 13.60
N SER A 203 12.40 -29.61 14.61
CA SER A 203 11.01 -29.61 15.08
C SER A 203 10.54 -28.16 15.24
N GLY A 204 9.27 -27.95 15.14
CA GLY A 204 8.71 -26.60 15.29
C GLY A 204 7.20 -26.60 15.44
N ASN A 205 6.66 -25.47 15.83
CA ASN A 205 5.23 -25.30 16.00
C ASN A 205 4.76 -23.96 15.44
N VAL A 206 3.54 -23.96 14.91
CA VAL A 206 2.83 -22.74 14.54
C VAL A 206 2.46 -21.99 15.83
N GLN A 207 2.84 -20.74 15.93
CA GLN A 207 2.58 -19.90 17.10
C GLN A 207 1.24 -19.17 17.00
N PHE A 208 0.74 -18.71 18.14
CA PHE A 208 -0.55 -18.02 18.24
C PHE A 208 -0.67 -16.77 17.34
N GLY A 209 0.44 -16.13 17.00
CA GLY A 209 0.46 -14.97 16.10
C GLY A 209 -0.11 -15.26 14.72
N ILE A 210 0.04 -16.48 14.20
CA ILE A 210 -0.60 -16.91 12.96
C ILE A 210 -2.12 -16.96 13.10
N ILE A 211 -2.63 -17.55 14.19
CA ILE A 211 -4.08 -17.65 14.41
C ILE A 211 -4.69 -16.25 14.49
N VAL A 212 -4.08 -15.38 15.30
CA VAL A 212 -4.49 -13.97 15.42
C VAL A 212 -4.41 -13.28 14.06
N GLY A 213 -3.35 -13.47 13.31
CA GLY A 213 -3.17 -12.88 11.99
C GLY A 213 -4.24 -13.33 10.99
N VAL A 214 -4.55 -14.62 10.92
CA VAL A 214 -5.61 -15.17 10.06
C VAL A 214 -6.95 -14.50 10.38
N ILE A 215 -7.30 -14.39 11.67
CA ILE A 215 -8.55 -13.75 12.10
C ILE A 215 -8.57 -12.28 11.68
N LEU A 216 -7.50 -11.54 11.93
CA LEU A 216 -7.39 -10.11 11.65
C LEU A 216 -7.41 -9.82 10.14
N PHE A 217 -6.67 -10.56 9.32
CA PHE A 217 -6.66 -10.37 7.86
C PHE A 217 -8.01 -10.76 7.23
N THR A 218 -8.63 -11.84 7.69
CA THR A 218 -9.97 -12.25 7.23
C THR A 218 -11.00 -11.19 7.59
N PHE A 219 -10.96 -10.67 8.80
CA PHE A 219 -11.86 -9.60 9.24
C PHE A 219 -11.65 -8.31 8.42
N ASN A 220 -10.40 -7.95 8.15
CA ASN A 220 -10.08 -6.80 7.29
C ASN A 220 -10.64 -6.99 5.86
N PHE A 221 -10.55 -8.19 5.30
CA PHE A 221 -11.17 -8.50 4.01
C PHE A 221 -12.69 -8.32 4.03
N VAL A 222 -13.38 -8.88 5.03
CA VAL A 222 -14.83 -8.75 5.18
C VAL A 222 -15.25 -7.28 5.30
N LEU A 223 -14.53 -6.47 6.12
CA LEU A 223 -14.80 -5.04 6.26
C LEU A 223 -14.63 -4.29 4.93
N ASN A 224 -13.57 -4.58 4.17
CA ASN A 224 -13.36 -3.96 2.86
C ASN A 224 -14.44 -4.36 1.86
N PHE A 225 -14.90 -5.61 1.89
CA PHE A 225 -15.96 -6.10 1.02
C PHE A 225 -17.30 -5.40 1.31
N ILE A 226 -17.71 -5.33 2.59
CA ILE A 226 -18.95 -4.66 3.02
C ILE A 226 -18.89 -3.17 2.68
N THR A 227 -17.77 -2.50 2.97
CA THR A 227 -17.60 -1.07 2.69
C THR A 227 -17.64 -0.79 1.19
N ASN A 228 -17.04 -1.65 0.36
CA ASN A 228 -17.09 -1.52 -1.10
C ASN A 228 -18.53 -1.65 -1.63
N LYS A 229 -19.28 -2.60 -1.11
CA LYS A 229 -20.70 -2.78 -1.46
C LYS A 229 -21.53 -1.56 -1.08
N SER A 230 -21.32 -0.99 0.11
CA SER A 230 -21.98 0.24 0.58
C SER A 230 -21.64 1.43 -0.32
N MET A 231 -20.36 1.64 -0.66
CA MET A 231 -19.94 2.74 -1.53
C MET A 231 -20.52 2.66 -2.95
N LYS A 232 -20.69 1.45 -3.50
CA LYS A 232 -21.36 1.27 -4.79
C LYS A 232 -22.83 1.63 -4.73
N LYS A 233 -23.52 1.28 -3.64
CA LYS A 233 -24.94 1.63 -3.41
C LYS A 233 -25.13 3.14 -3.28
N ASP A 234 -24.30 3.83 -2.51
CA ASP A 234 -24.37 5.29 -2.31
C ASP A 234 -24.21 6.04 -3.64
N ARG A 235 -23.32 5.57 -4.52
CA ARG A 235 -23.15 6.14 -5.87
C ARG A 235 -24.35 5.94 -6.76
N PHE A 236 -24.90 4.75 -6.77
CA PHE A 236 -26.06 4.44 -7.61
C PHE A 236 -27.23 5.33 -7.24
N SER A 237 -27.48 5.55 -5.95
CA SER A 237 -28.52 6.46 -5.47
C SER A 237 -28.25 7.91 -5.91
N THR A 238 -27.00 8.40 -5.79
CA THR A 238 -26.66 9.78 -6.19
C THR A 238 -26.82 10.01 -7.69
N VAL A 239 -26.44 9.05 -8.52
CA VAL A 239 -26.64 9.13 -9.99
C VAL A 239 -28.13 9.10 -10.33
N PHE A 240 -28.91 8.28 -9.67
CA PHE A 240 -30.37 8.19 -9.89
C PHE A 240 -31.11 9.50 -9.52
N PHE A 241 -30.70 10.14 -8.42
CA PHE A 241 -31.27 11.45 -8.03
C PHE A 241 -30.86 12.59 -8.97
N LEU A 242 -29.65 12.54 -9.57
CA LEU A 242 -29.19 13.52 -10.53
C LEU A 242 -29.81 13.34 -11.92
N SER A 243 -30.20 12.10 -12.28
CA SER A 243 -30.87 11.80 -13.54
C SER A 243 -32.38 12.07 -13.54
N ASN A 244 -32.98 12.25 -12.39
CA ASN A 244 -34.40 12.62 -12.20
C ASN A 244 -34.48 13.84 -11.26
N PRO A 245 -34.15 15.06 -11.72
CA PRO A 245 -34.49 16.27 -10.99
C PRO A 245 -36.02 16.32 -10.95
N LYS A 246 -36.59 16.15 -9.78
CA LYS A 246 -37.99 16.49 -9.57
C LYS A 246 -38.07 18.00 -9.70
N ASP A 247 -38.85 18.45 -10.70
CA ASP A 247 -39.31 19.81 -10.88
C ASP A 247 -39.78 20.46 -9.58
#